data_a5f5d0522517a5fe2f1e99bbbc2f6131
#
_entry.id   a5f5d0522517a5fe2f1e99bbbc2f6131
#
_cell.length_a   1.000
_cell.length_b   1.000
_cell.length_c   1.000
_cell.angle_alpha   90.00
_cell.angle_beta   90.00
_cell.angle_gamma   90.00
#
_symmetry.space_group_name_H-M   'P 1'
#
loop_
_entity.id
_entity.type
_entity.pdbx_description
1 polymer ?
#
loop_
_entity_poly.entity_id
_entity_poly.type
_entity_poly.pdbx_seq_one_letter_code
_entity_poly.pdbx_strand_id
1 'polypeptide(L)'
;MHDKRDESVGSLIEEFLTARATRKPSPHTLAAYRRDLRTVAALVTTDDEATPLPLDQLPVAALSPRVMRAAFARFAAPRAAASVHRAWSTWNSFFTFLVADGVVAGNPMPAVGRPRTPLPRPKPLRGEDTPEELLAAVARSEGRQHDPWPERDVAVLALALCAGLRLSELLALRVSSLAGRDGERRVDVVGKGGRPRTVPIEVGVDRVVGGFLDSRRRRFGARSVRPDGPLLVDRQGEPLRRGGLQYLVESCYRRAGIGDRVPRGARLHALRHTFATRLAEDGASAAEIMRLLGHASLASSQTYIEVTAGQQRAAVAANRTNRALSGLIL
;
A
#
# COMPACT_ATOMS: atom_id res chain seq x y z
N MET A 1 -1.60 34.06 -32.89
CA MET A 1 -1.97 32.66 -32.47
C MET A 1 -0.69 32.06 -31.91
N HIS A 2 -0.56 31.97 -30.60
CA HIS A 2 0.65 31.45 -29.96
C HIS A 2 0.77 29.96 -30.36
N ASP A 3 1.92 29.59 -30.92
CA ASP A 3 2.12 28.17 -31.25
C ASP A 3 2.25 27.38 -29.93
N LYS A 4 1.29 26.55 -29.61
CA LYS A 4 1.27 25.75 -28.38
C LYS A 4 2.47 24.81 -28.25
N ARG A 5 3.28 24.67 -29.32
CA ARG A 5 4.52 23.87 -29.31
C ARG A 5 5.69 24.52 -28.58
N ASP A 6 5.60 25.85 -28.34
CA ASP A 6 6.61 26.61 -27.61
C ASP A 6 6.29 26.68 -26.10
N GLU A 7 5.16 26.10 -25.67
CA GLU A 7 4.82 26.06 -24.26
C GLU A 7 5.83 25.23 -23.46
N SER A 8 6.17 25.74 -22.27
CA SER A 8 7.13 25.07 -21.40
C SER A 8 6.55 23.79 -20.79
N VAL A 9 7.41 22.79 -20.64
CA VAL A 9 7.04 21.53 -19.95
C VAL A 9 6.58 21.80 -18.52
N GLY A 10 7.14 22.83 -17.86
CA GLY A 10 6.75 23.23 -16.51
C GLY A 10 5.28 23.65 -16.43
N SER A 11 4.83 24.55 -17.33
CA SER A 11 3.44 25.02 -17.42
C SER A 11 2.49 23.85 -17.70
N LEU A 12 2.79 23.07 -18.73
CA LEU A 12 1.98 21.92 -19.14
C LEU A 12 1.84 20.84 -18.07
N ILE A 13 2.86 20.64 -17.22
CA ILE A 13 2.76 19.74 -16.06
C ILE A 13 1.72 20.26 -15.06
N GLU A 14 1.69 21.53 -14.76
CA GLU A 14 0.71 22.09 -13.81
C GLU A 14 -0.72 22.05 -14.39
N GLU A 15 -0.90 22.27 -15.68
CA GLU A 15 -2.19 22.11 -16.37
C GLU A 15 -2.67 20.66 -16.31
N PHE A 16 -1.80 19.70 -16.63
CA PHE A 16 -2.09 18.27 -16.50
C PHE A 16 -2.50 17.89 -15.08
N LEU A 17 -1.77 18.37 -14.06
CA LEU A 17 -2.10 18.10 -12.67
C LEU A 17 -3.44 18.71 -12.26
N THR A 18 -3.74 19.90 -12.74
CA THR A 18 -5.04 20.57 -12.55
C THR A 18 -6.17 19.78 -13.19
N ALA A 19 -6.01 19.36 -14.45
CA ALA A 19 -6.97 18.50 -15.15
C ALA A 19 -7.16 17.14 -14.43
N ARG A 20 -6.09 16.56 -13.89
CA ARG A 20 -6.18 15.33 -13.10
C ARG A 20 -6.89 15.52 -11.77
N ALA A 21 -6.77 16.69 -11.14
CA ALA A 21 -7.43 16.99 -9.88
C ALA A 21 -8.96 16.91 -9.97
N THR A 22 -9.55 17.16 -11.13
CA THR A 22 -11.01 17.01 -11.38
C THR A 22 -11.54 15.61 -11.10
N ARG A 23 -10.71 14.58 -11.27
CA ARG A 23 -11.03 13.18 -10.96
C ARG A 23 -10.88 12.82 -9.48
N LYS A 24 -10.66 13.81 -8.61
CA LYS A 24 -10.48 13.68 -7.16
C LYS A 24 -9.46 12.59 -6.75
N PRO A 25 -8.28 12.52 -7.36
CA PRO A 25 -7.25 11.59 -6.90
C PRO A 25 -6.75 12.01 -5.51
N SER A 26 -6.11 11.08 -4.79
CA SER A 26 -5.51 11.44 -3.50
C SER A 26 -4.39 12.48 -3.70
N PRO A 27 -4.16 13.40 -2.73
CA PRO A 27 -3.05 14.35 -2.79
C PRO A 27 -1.69 13.67 -3.02
N HIS A 28 -1.51 12.45 -2.47
CA HIS A 28 -0.31 11.65 -2.68
C HIS A 28 -0.13 11.20 -4.15
N THR A 29 -1.23 10.98 -4.87
CA THR A 29 -1.19 10.60 -6.29
C THR A 29 -0.70 11.77 -7.13
N LEU A 30 -1.23 12.98 -6.91
CA LEU A 30 -0.79 14.18 -7.61
C LEU A 30 0.67 14.53 -7.31
N ALA A 31 1.08 14.42 -6.03
CA ALA A 31 2.48 14.62 -5.64
C ALA A 31 3.43 13.59 -6.29
N ALA A 32 2.98 12.33 -6.44
CA ALA A 32 3.76 11.32 -7.14
C ALA A 32 3.87 11.63 -8.63
N TYR A 33 2.79 12.03 -9.29
CA TYR A 33 2.81 12.46 -10.69
C TYR A 33 3.76 13.63 -10.90
N ARG A 34 3.61 14.69 -10.10
CA ARG A 34 4.51 15.86 -10.17
C ARG A 34 5.98 15.47 -10.03
N ARG A 35 6.30 14.62 -9.05
CA ARG A 35 7.66 14.15 -8.82
C ARG A 35 8.20 13.34 -10.00
N ASP A 36 7.42 12.38 -10.52
CA ASP A 36 7.84 11.52 -11.63
C ASP A 36 8.07 12.34 -12.91
N LEU A 37 7.18 13.30 -13.22
CA LEU A 37 7.32 14.19 -14.36
C LEU A 37 8.57 15.07 -14.22
N ARG A 38 8.70 15.78 -13.11
CA ARG A 38 9.86 16.66 -12.87
C ARG A 38 11.18 15.94 -12.86
N THR A 39 11.23 14.73 -12.26
CA THR A 39 12.49 13.98 -12.15
C THR A 39 12.98 13.48 -13.51
N VAL A 40 12.10 13.05 -14.40
CA VAL A 40 12.50 12.62 -15.76
C VAL A 40 12.81 13.82 -16.62
N ALA A 41 12.01 14.90 -16.56
CA ALA A 41 12.25 16.11 -17.33
C ALA A 41 13.62 16.77 -17.00
N ALA A 42 14.02 16.73 -15.72
CA ALA A 42 15.35 17.19 -15.31
C ALA A 42 16.53 16.36 -15.89
N LEU A 43 16.26 15.26 -16.57
CA LEU A 43 17.25 14.44 -17.27
C LEU A 43 17.20 14.63 -18.80
N VAL A 44 16.31 15.51 -19.29
CA VAL A 44 16.24 15.86 -20.71
C VAL A 44 17.37 16.84 -21.04
N THR A 45 18.18 16.48 -22.03
CA THR A 45 19.20 17.34 -22.60
C THR A 45 18.85 17.53 -24.07
N THR A 46 18.88 18.77 -24.54
CA THR A 46 18.48 19.14 -25.92
C THR A 46 19.62 18.98 -26.93
N ASP A 47 20.87 19.05 -26.49
CA ASP A 47 22.08 18.88 -27.30
C ASP A 47 23.16 18.11 -26.55
N ASP A 48 24.32 17.86 -27.18
CA ASP A 48 25.50 17.20 -26.57
C ASP A 48 26.07 17.96 -25.36
N GLU A 49 25.58 19.14 -25.05
CA GLU A 49 25.89 19.89 -23.84
C GLU A 49 25.16 19.32 -22.63
N ALA A 50 25.93 18.93 -21.63
CA ALA A 50 25.51 18.15 -20.46
C ALA A 50 24.63 18.87 -19.44
N THR A 51 24.13 20.06 -19.71
CA THR A 51 23.35 20.86 -18.73
C THR A 51 21.85 20.77 -19.00
N PRO A 52 21.05 20.19 -18.11
CA PRO A 52 19.59 20.17 -18.27
C PRO A 52 19.00 21.58 -18.23
N LEU A 53 18.05 21.86 -19.13
CA LEU A 53 17.30 23.11 -19.09
C LEU A 53 16.36 23.13 -17.88
N PRO A 54 16.16 24.31 -17.26
CA PRO A 54 15.07 24.52 -16.31
C PRO A 54 13.72 24.16 -16.94
N LEU A 55 12.81 23.57 -16.15
CA LEU A 55 11.50 23.09 -16.64
C LEU A 55 10.67 24.19 -17.32
N ASP A 56 10.80 25.43 -16.83
CA ASP A 56 10.09 26.57 -17.36
C ASP A 56 10.69 27.11 -18.69
N GLN A 57 11.87 26.61 -19.07
CA GLN A 57 12.56 26.92 -20.32
C GLN A 57 12.61 25.71 -21.29
N LEU A 58 12.20 24.54 -20.83
CA LEU A 58 12.19 23.34 -21.66
C LEU A 58 10.92 23.34 -22.53
N PRO A 59 11.03 23.53 -23.88
CA PRO A 59 9.88 23.51 -24.75
C PRO A 59 9.39 22.07 -24.92
N VAL A 60 8.07 21.86 -25.01
CA VAL A 60 7.50 20.51 -25.20
C VAL A 60 7.94 19.89 -26.53
N ALA A 61 8.22 20.69 -27.55
CA ALA A 61 8.74 20.22 -28.85
C ALA A 61 10.09 19.50 -28.72
N ALA A 62 10.89 19.78 -27.68
CA ALA A 62 12.15 19.08 -27.43
C ALA A 62 11.97 17.63 -26.98
N LEU A 63 10.78 17.24 -26.52
CA LEU A 63 10.49 15.91 -25.98
C LEU A 63 10.24 14.86 -27.08
N SER A 64 11.17 14.76 -28.03
CA SER A 64 11.10 13.77 -29.11
C SER A 64 11.26 12.32 -28.56
N PRO A 65 10.84 11.28 -29.33
CA PRO A 65 11.05 9.88 -28.94
C PRO A 65 12.50 9.54 -28.61
N ARG A 66 13.46 10.14 -29.34
CA ARG A 66 14.91 9.94 -29.11
C ARG A 66 15.33 10.51 -27.75
N VAL A 67 14.94 11.75 -27.47
CA VAL A 67 15.25 12.44 -26.22
C VAL A 67 14.62 11.74 -25.03
N MET A 68 13.35 11.33 -25.14
CA MET A 68 12.67 10.61 -24.08
C MET A 68 13.29 9.24 -23.80
N ARG A 69 13.75 8.50 -24.82
CA ARG A 69 14.50 7.26 -24.58
C ARG A 69 15.78 7.51 -23.80
N ALA A 70 16.56 8.54 -24.15
CA ALA A 70 17.80 8.89 -23.44
C ALA A 70 17.51 9.30 -21.98
N ALA A 71 16.51 10.14 -21.73
CA ALA A 71 16.11 10.56 -20.40
C ALA A 71 15.65 9.37 -19.54
N PHE A 72 14.83 8.47 -20.10
CA PHE A 72 14.41 7.25 -19.41
C PHE A 72 15.53 6.25 -19.15
N ALA A 73 16.52 6.13 -20.04
CA ALA A 73 17.70 5.32 -19.80
C ALA A 73 18.49 5.84 -18.58
N ARG A 74 18.75 7.15 -18.51
CA ARG A 74 19.38 7.79 -17.35
C ARG A 74 18.54 7.64 -16.08
N PHE A 75 17.21 7.81 -16.19
CA PHE A 75 16.30 7.66 -15.07
C PHE A 75 16.28 6.23 -14.52
N ALA A 76 16.37 5.22 -15.38
CA ALA A 76 16.29 3.81 -15.04
C ALA A 76 17.55 3.29 -14.33
N ALA A 77 18.72 3.79 -14.69
CA ALA A 77 20.01 3.25 -14.24
C ALA A 77 20.13 3.06 -12.71
N PRO A 78 19.76 4.04 -11.85
CA PRO A 78 19.86 3.87 -10.40
C PRO A 78 18.56 3.36 -9.76
N ARG A 79 17.52 2.95 -10.51
CA ARG A 79 16.16 2.75 -9.97
C ARG A 79 15.62 1.34 -10.21
N ALA A 80 14.78 0.90 -9.27
CA ALA A 80 14.05 -0.37 -9.40
C ALA A 80 13.02 -0.30 -10.55
N ALA A 81 12.83 -1.41 -11.28
CA ALA A 81 11.92 -1.52 -12.42
C ALA A 81 10.49 -1.02 -12.14
N ALA A 82 9.96 -1.25 -10.92
CA ALA A 82 8.64 -0.74 -10.53
C ALA A 82 8.57 0.79 -10.49
N SER A 83 9.65 1.48 -10.09
CA SER A 83 9.71 2.95 -10.11
C SER A 83 9.79 3.48 -11.53
N VAL A 84 10.55 2.81 -12.40
CA VAL A 84 10.65 3.17 -13.82
C VAL A 84 9.31 2.97 -14.51
N HIS A 85 8.64 1.84 -14.27
CA HIS A 85 7.30 1.57 -14.82
C HIS A 85 6.27 2.61 -14.36
N ARG A 86 6.30 3.04 -13.09
CA ARG A 86 5.40 4.08 -12.58
C ARG A 86 5.65 5.39 -13.31
N ALA A 87 6.89 5.83 -13.40
CA ALA A 87 7.26 7.06 -14.11
C ALA A 87 6.86 6.99 -15.59
N TRP A 88 7.11 5.87 -16.25
CA TRP A 88 6.68 5.64 -17.63
C TRP A 88 5.15 5.78 -17.76
N SER A 89 4.38 5.18 -16.86
CA SER A 89 2.91 5.28 -16.87
C SER A 89 2.42 6.72 -16.65
N THR A 90 3.12 7.47 -15.79
CA THR A 90 2.83 8.89 -15.54
C THR A 90 3.09 9.71 -16.81
N TRP A 91 4.23 9.55 -17.45
CA TRP A 91 4.60 10.24 -18.69
C TRP A 91 3.70 9.86 -19.86
N ASN A 92 3.35 8.58 -19.99
CA ASN A 92 2.39 8.15 -20.99
C ASN A 92 1.02 8.84 -20.80
N SER A 93 0.56 8.97 -19.56
CA SER A 93 -0.69 9.69 -19.25
C SER A 93 -0.58 11.20 -19.54
N PHE A 94 0.58 11.80 -19.29
CA PHE A 94 0.84 13.20 -19.59
C PHE A 94 0.81 13.46 -21.10
N PHE A 95 1.54 12.69 -21.88
CA PHE A 95 1.51 12.85 -23.34
C PHE A 95 0.13 12.53 -23.95
N THR A 96 -0.61 11.56 -23.41
CA THR A 96 -1.99 11.31 -23.83
C THR A 96 -2.87 12.53 -23.60
N PHE A 97 -2.68 13.26 -22.51
CA PHE A 97 -3.36 14.52 -22.23
C PHE A 97 -2.96 15.59 -23.25
N LEU A 98 -1.66 15.78 -23.51
CA LEU A 98 -1.17 16.78 -24.46
C LEU A 98 -1.63 16.50 -25.91
N VAL A 99 -1.76 15.24 -26.31
CA VAL A 99 -2.33 14.86 -27.62
C VAL A 99 -3.80 15.24 -27.68
N ALA A 100 -4.57 14.95 -26.61
CA ALA A 100 -5.98 15.28 -26.54
C ALA A 100 -6.25 16.81 -26.63
N ASP A 101 -5.36 17.61 -26.05
CA ASP A 101 -5.43 19.08 -26.07
C ASP A 101 -4.79 19.71 -27.34
N GLY A 102 -4.28 18.87 -28.27
CA GLY A 102 -3.66 19.32 -29.52
C GLY A 102 -2.32 20.02 -29.37
N VAL A 103 -1.66 19.90 -28.23
CA VAL A 103 -0.33 20.49 -27.94
C VAL A 103 0.76 19.77 -28.71
N VAL A 104 0.67 18.42 -28.78
CA VAL A 104 1.61 17.56 -29.54
C VAL A 104 0.85 16.66 -30.50
N ALA A 105 1.47 16.35 -31.65
CA ALA A 105 0.85 15.53 -32.67
C ALA A 105 0.77 14.03 -32.31
N GLY A 106 1.61 13.56 -31.36
CA GLY A 106 1.66 12.16 -30.99
C GLY A 106 2.35 11.91 -29.65
N ASN A 107 2.07 10.75 -29.07
CA ASN A 107 2.65 10.32 -27.82
C ASN A 107 3.98 9.58 -28.05
N PRO A 108 5.13 10.08 -27.59
CA PRO A 108 6.43 9.43 -27.81
C PRO A 108 6.66 8.19 -26.92
N MET A 109 5.87 7.97 -25.88
CA MET A 109 6.09 6.95 -24.87
C MET A 109 6.03 5.50 -25.39
N PRO A 110 5.18 5.12 -26.38
CA PRO A 110 5.25 3.81 -26.99
C PRO A 110 6.62 3.49 -27.58
N ALA A 111 7.32 4.49 -28.15
CA ALA A 111 8.69 4.32 -28.69
C ALA A 111 9.76 4.21 -27.59
N VAL A 112 9.50 4.70 -26.38
CA VAL A 112 10.39 4.49 -25.22
C VAL A 112 10.32 3.04 -24.72
N GLY A 113 9.22 2.36 -24.97
CA GLY A 113 8.97 1.02 -24.51
C GLY A 113 8.51 0.97 -23.04
N ARG A 114 7.50 0.18 -22.76
CA ARG A 114 6.98 -0.01 -21.41
C ARG A 114 7.88 -0.96 -20.62
N PRO A 115 8.44 -0.55 -19.47
CA PRO A 115 9.26 -1.44 -18.66
C PRO A 115 8.46 -2.65 -18.16
N ARG A 116 9.02 -3.84 -18.31
CA ARG A 116 8.45 -5.05 -17.74
C ARG A 116 8.70 -5.05 -16.23
N THR A 117 7.65 -5.23 -15.46
CA THR A 117 7.74 -5.41 -14.01
C THR A 117 7.28 -6.83 -13.68
N PRO A 118 8.06 -7.59 -12.92
CA PRO A 118 7.55 -8.86 -12.39
C PRO A 118 6.31 -8.59 -11.53
N LEU A 119 5.41 -9.55 -11.49
CA LEU A 119 4.26 -9.49 -10.59
C LEU A 119 4.76 -9.30 -9.15
N PRO A 120 4.20 -8.35 -8.41
CA PRO A 120 4.60 -8.11 -7.03
C PRO A 120 4.27 -9.36 -6.19
N ARG A 121 5.31 -10.01 -5.65
CA ARG A 121 5.11 -11.12 -4.71
C ARG A 121 4.70 -10.60 -3.34
N PRO A 122 3.81 -11.30 -2.63
CA PRO A 122 3.53 -11.01 -1.23
C PRO A 122 4.81 -11.00 -0.40
N LYS A 123 4.85 -10.14 0.60
CA LYS A 123 5.97 -10.00 1.54
C LYS A 123 5.47 -10.16 2.99
N PRO A 124 4.98 -11.35 3.38
CA PRO A 124 4.59 -11.61 4.75
C PRO A 124 5.80 -11.58 5.69
N LEU A 125 5.57 -11.56 6.99
CA LEU A 125 6.59 -11.87 7.97
C LEU A 125 7.13 -13.27 7.72
N ARG A 126 8.42 -13.48 7.90
CA ARG A 126 9.07 -14.78 7.70
C ARG A 126 9.00 -15.59 8.99
N GLY A 127 8.80 -16.88 8.85
CA GLY A 127 8.64 -17.81 9.97
C GLY A 127 7.17 -17.97 10.37
N GLU A 128 6.81 -19.23 10.63
CA GLU A 128 5.42 -19.63 10.85
C GLU A 128 4.82 -18.96 12.11
N ASP A 129 5.53 -18.98 13.23
CA ASP A 129 5.05 -18.45 14.52
C ASP A 129 5.39 -16.97 14.76
N THR A 130 6.01 -16.28 13.77
CA THR A 130 6.48 -14.91 13.93
C THR A 130 5.38 -13.91 14.31
N PRO A 131 4.16 -13.96 13.77
CA PRO A 131 3.08 -13.07 14.18
C PRO A 131 2.67 -13.27 15.65
N GLU A 132 2.62 -14.51 16.12
CA GLU A 132 2.25 -14.88 17.50
C GLU A 132 3.34 -14.46 18.48
N GLU A 133 4.60 -14.73 18.15
CA GLU A 133 5.77 -14.27 18.91
C GLU A 133 5.79 -12.73 19.06
N LEU A 134 5.52 -12.01 17.96
CA LEU A 134 5.41 -10.56 17.96
C LEU A 134 4.33 -10.06 18.92
N LEU A 135 3.11 -10.61 18.83
CA LEU A 135 2.00 -10.22 19.69
C LEU A 135 2.31 -10.52 21.16
N ALA A 136 2.86 -11.71 21.45
CA ALA A 136 3.22 -12.13 22.79
C ALA A 136 4.32 -11.25 23.41
N ALA A 137 5.39 -10.95 22.66
CA ALA A 137 6.49 -10.10 23.14
C ALA A 137 6.01 -8.67 23.44
N VAL A 138 5.14 -8.11 22.59
CA VAL A 138 4.59 -6.77 22.80
C VAL A 138 3.61 -6.75 23.97
N ALA A 139 2.78 -7.78 24.15
CA ALA A 139 1.84 -7.89 25.25
C ALA A 139 2.56 -7.97 26.62
N ARG A 140 3.70 -8.69 26.69
CA ARG A 140 4.54 -8.76 27.87
C ARG A 140 5.37 -7.50 28.13
N SER A 141 5.29 -6.48 27.26
CA SER A 141 6.10 -5.27 27.33
C SER A 141 7.61 -5.54 27.36
N GLU A 142 8.06 -6.55 26.64
CA GLU A 142 9.48 -6.89 26.56
C GLU A 142 10.32 -5.72 26.00
N GLY A 143 11.51 -5.54 26.53
CA GLY A 143 12.42 -4.47 26.20
C GLY A 143 12.18 -3.16 26.97
N ARG A 144 13.22 -2.31 27.01
CA ARG A 144 13.17 -1.03 27.74
C ARG A 144 12.34 0.01 26.98
N GLN A 145 11.34 0.60 27.67
CA GLN A 145 10.58 1.75 27.20
C GLN A 145 10.48 2.80 28.29
N HIS A 146 10.53 4.07 27.90
CA HIS A 146 10.33 5.19 28.84
C HIS A 146 8.86 5.30 29.30
N ASP A 147 7.90 4.96 28.42
CA ASP A 147 6.47 5.03 28.71
C ASP A 147 5.75 3.92 27.91
N PRO A 148 5.72 2.68 28.46
CA PRO A 148 5.12 1.54 27.75
C PRO A 148 3.60 1.69 27.70
N TRP A 149 3.03 1.34 26.53
CA TRP A 149 1.59 1.25 26.36
C TRP A 149 1.23 -0.01 25.54
N PRO A 150 1.41 -1.20 26.15
CA PRO A 150 1.26 -2.47 25.46
C PRO A 150 -0.16 -2.66 24.91
N GLU A 151 -1.21 -2.22 25.61
CA GLU A 151 -2.59 -2.37 25.15
C GLU A 151 -2.80 -1.65 23.82
N ARG A 152 -2.23 -0.45 23.64
CA ARG A 152 -2.28 0.28 22.36
C ARG A 152 -1.48 -0.45 21.27
N ASP A 153 -0.26 -0.85 21.61
CA ASP A 153 0.68 -1.43 20.65
C ASP A 153 0.13 -2.77 20.14
N VAL A 154 -0.41 -3.61 21.03
CA VAL A 154 -1.07 -4.87 20.66
C VAL A 154 -2.35 -4.62 19.84
N ALA A 155 -3.17 -3.63 20.18
CA ALA A 155 -4.38 -3.30 19.42
C ALA A 155 -4.04 -2.88 17.97
N VAL A 156 -2.99 -2.08 17.77
CA VAL A 156 -2.49 -1.70 16.44
C VAL A 156 -2.04 -2.93 15.65
N LEU A 157 -1.27 -3.82 16.27
CA LEU A 157 -0.80 -5.04 15.62
C LEU A 157 -1.96 -6.00 15.31
N ALA A 158 -2.91 -6.19 16.23
CA ALA A 158 -4.07 -7.03 16.02
C ALA A 158 -4.93 -6.56 14.86
N LEU A 159 -5.22 -5.26 14.76
CA LEU A 159 -5.96 -4.69 13.63
C LEU A 159 -5.21 -4.85 12.29
N ALA A 160 -3.89 -4.81 12.32
CA ALA A 160 -3.09 -5.01 11.10
C ALA A 160 -2.95 -6.49 10.69
N LEU A 161 -2.76 -7.41 11.67
CA LEU A 161 -2.54 -8.84 11.46
C LEU A 161 -3.83 -9.65 11.32
N CYS A 162 -4.91 -9.25 12.00
CA CYS A 162 -6.14 -10.04 12.06
C CYS A 162 -7.32 -9.40 11.31
N ALA A 163 -7.23 -8.12 10.94
CA ALA A 163 -8.20 -7.45 10.07
C ALA A 163 -7.58 -6.95 8.76
N GLY A 164 -6.28 -7.10 8.57
CA GLY A 164 -5.56 -6.79 7.34
C GLY A 164 -5.67 -5.33 6.90
N LEU A 165 -5.79 -4.38 7.81
CA LEU A 165 -6.01 -2.98 7.48
C LEU A 165 -4.76 -2.31 6.88
N ARG A 166 -4.98 -1.41 5.91
CA ARG A 166 -3.91 -0.56 5.36
C ARG A 166 -3.52 0.52 6.38
N LEU A 167 -2.30 1.04 6.28
CA LEU A 167 -1.82 2.14 7.12
C LEU A 167 -2.80 3.32 7.12
N SER A 168 -3.28 3.75 5.96
CA SER A 168 -4.24 4.86 5.84
C SER A 168 -5.60 4.54 6.43
N GLU A 169 -6.03 3.28 6.38
CA GLU A 169 -7.26 2.80 6.97
C GLU A 169 -7.17 2.79 8.50
N LEU A 170 -6.08 2.25 9.05
CA LEU A 170 -5.80 2.29 10.50
C LEU A 170 -5.85 3.72 11.05
N LEU A 171 -5.19 4.67 10.36
CA LEU A 171 -5.17 6.07 10.77
C LEU A 171 -6.52 6.79 10.64
N ALA A 172 -7.40 6.29 9.77
CA ALA A 172 -8.72 6.86 9.56
C ALA A 172 -9.80 6.28 10.48
N LEU A 173 -9.49 5.21 11.23
CA LEU A 173 -10.47 4.58 12.12
C LEU A 173 -10.93 5.55 13.21
N ARG A 174 -12.22 5.56 13.41
CA ARG A 174 -12.90 6.21 14.56
C ARG A 174 -13.34 5.15 15.56
N VAL A 175 -13.65 5.55 16.78
CA VAL A 175 -14.21 4.63 17.77
C VAL A 175 -15.50 4.00 17.25
N SER A 176 -16.34 4.79 16.56
CA SER A 176 -17.57 4.32 15.90
C SER A 176 -17.34 3.38 14.71
N SER A 177 -16.10 3.24 14.21
CA SER A 177 -15.79 2.23 13.20
C SER A 177 -15.88 0.81 13.73
N LEU A 178 -15.85 0.63 15.06
CA LEU A 178 -16.10 -0.65 15.72
C LEU A 178 -17.61 -0.82 15.88
N ALA A 179 -18.22 -1.67 15.09
CA ALA A 179 -19.67 -1.89 15.05
C ALA A 179 -20.03 -3.34 15.36
N GLY A 180 -21.31 -3.63 15.56
CA GLY A 180 -21.83 -4.96 15.86
C GLY A 180 -22.00 -5.22 17.35
N ARG A 181 -22.60 -6.39 17.67
CA ARG A 181 -22.80 -6.90 19.02
C ARG A 181 -21.66 -7.79 19.44
N ASP A 182 -21.59 -8.13 20.72
CA ASP A 182 -20.62 -9.10 21.22
C ASP A 182 -20.77 -10.44 20.49
N GLY A 183 -19.65 -10.97 20.00
CA GLY A 183 -19.60 -12.18 19.15
C GLY A 183 -19.80 -11.92 17.64
N GLU A 184 -20.30 -10.74 17.24
CA GLU A 184 -20.50 -10.35 15.83
C GLU A 184 -19.83 -9.00 15.52
N ARG A 185 -18.71 -8.72 16.14
CA ARG A 185 -17.97 -7.47 15.97
C ARG A 185 -17.37 -7.37 14.58
N ARG A 186 -17.31 -6.15 14.08
CA ARG A 186 -16.74 -5.80 12.79
C ARG A 186 -16.09 -4.43 12.82
N VAL A 187 -15.17 -4.21 11.89
CA VAL A 187 -14.57 -2.91 11.64
C VAL A 187 -15.07 -2.38 10.32
N ASP A 188 -15.76 -1.24 10.34
CA ASP A 188 -16.19 -0.53 9.15
C ASP A 188 -15.05 0.38 8.64
N VAL A 189 -14.64 0.18 7.40
CA VAL A 189 -13.44 0.78 6.82
C VAL A 189 -13.78 1.49 5.51
N VAL A 190 -13.27 2.70 5.34
CA VAL A 190 -13.31 3.40 4.06
C VAL A 190 -12.01 3.17 3.32
N GLY A 191 -12.07 2.42 2.23
CA GLY A 191 -10.92 2.05 1.42
C GLY A 191 -10.52 3.11 0.39
N LYS A 192 -9.57 2.74 -0.48
CA LYS A 192 -9.12 3.60 -1.58
C LYS A 192 -10.29 3.98 -2.50
N GLY A 193 -10.40 5.27 -2.81
CA GLY A 193 -11.49 5.80 -3.65
C GLY A 193 -12.83 5.94 -2.93
N GLY A 194 -12.84 5.99 -1.58
CA GLY A 194 -14.05 6.19 -0.79
C GLY A 194 -14.95 4.95 -0.71
N ARG A 195 -14.51 3.78 -1.14
CA ARG A 195 -15.31 2.55 -1.13
C ARG A 195 -15.36 1.98 0.29
N PRO A 196 -16.56 1.87 0.90
CA PRO A 196 -16.68 1.25 2.21
C PRO A 196 -16.53 -0.28 2.09
N ARG A 197 -15.98 -0.89 3.14
CA ARG A 197 -16.04 -2.32 3.36
C ARG A 197 -16.11 -2.61 4.85
N THR A 198 -16.63 -3.74 5.18
CA THR A 198 -16.72 -4.26 6.54
C THR A 198 -15.80 -5.46 6.68
N VAL A 199 -15.01 -5.49 7.74
CA VAL A 199 -14.14 -6.62 8.09
C VAL A 199 -14.64 -7.20 9.41
N PRO A 200 -15.12 -8.46 9.46
CA PRO A 200 -15.44 -9.11 10.71
C PRO A 200 -14.16 -9.27 11.55
N ILE A 201 -14.30 -9.14 12.85
CA ILE A 201 -13.21 -9.38 13.80
C ILE A 201 -13.64 -10.40 14.85
N GLU A 202 -12.70 -11.27 15.18
CA GLU A 202 -12.88 -12.30 16.19
C GLU A 202 -12.87 -11.71 17.60
N VAL A 203 -13.45 -12.46 18.56
CA VAL A 203 -13.57 -12.08 19.97
C VAL A 203 -12.22 -11.68 20.57
N GLY A 204 -11.11 -12.34 20.15
CA GLY A 204 -9.76 -12.01 20.60
C GLY A 204 -9.35 -10.57 20.22
N VAL A 205 -9.63 -10.17 19.00
CA VAL A 205 -9.32 -8.80 18.49
C VAL A 205 -10.20 -7.77 19.21
N ASP A 206 -11.49 -8.06 19.38
CA ASP A 206 -12.43 -7.18 20.09
C ASP A 206 -11.99 -6.94 21.53
N ARG A 207 -11.59 -7.99 22.26
CA ARG A 207 -11.07 -7.87 23.64
C ARG A 207 -9.80 -7.01 23.71
N VAL A 208 -8.86 -7.22 22.78
CA VAL A 208 -7.62 -6.44 22.73
C VAL A 208 -7.92 -4.96 22.47
N VAL A 209 -8.80 -4.66 21.52
CA VAL A 209 -9.18 -3.28 21.21
C VAL A 209 -9.98 -2.66 22.37
N GLY A 210 -10.87 -3.41 22.98
CA GLY A 210 -11.62 -3.00 24.20
C GLY A 210 -10.66 -2.66 25.35
N GLY A 211 -9.71 -3.53 25.64
CA GLY A 211 -8.66 -3.30 26.67
C GLY A 211 -7.85 -2.05 26.41
N PHE A 212 -7.51 -1.78 25.13
CA PHE A 212 -6.86 -0.53 24.74
C PHE A 212 -7.76 0.70 25.01
N LEU A 213 -9.05 0.66 24.64
CA LEU A 213 -9.97 1.76 24.89
C LEU A 213 -10.15 2.02 26.39
N ASP A 214 -10.19 0.98 27.21
CA ASP A 214 -10.25 1.11 28.67
C ASP A 214 -8.94 1.69 29.24
N SER A 215 -7.77 1.24 28.78
CA SER A 215 -6.50 1.83 29.17
C SER A 215 -6.40 3.31 28.77
N ARG A 216 -6.94 3.66 27.61
CA ARG A 216 -7.02 5.04 27.13
C ARG A 216 -7.93 5.90 27.99
N ARG A 217 -9.09 5.37 28.44
CA ARG A 217 -9.98 6.06 29.39
C ARG A 217 -9.29 6.34 30.71
N ARG A 218 -8.54 5.36 31.23
CA ARG A 218 -7.75 5.53 32.45
C ARG A 218 -6.67 6.60 32.31
N ARG A 219 -6.02 6.68 31.13
CA ARG A 219 -4.89 7.57 30.88
C ARG A 219 -5.31 9.02 30.59
N PHE A 220 -6.40 9.23 29.85
CA PHE A 220 -6.83 10.55 29.34
C PHE A 220 -8.27 10.93 29.71
N GLY A 221 -8.92 10.17 30.56
CA GLY A 221 -10.31 10.39 30.96
C GLY A 221 -11.34 9.89 29.96
N ALA A 222 -12.59 9.82 30.39
CA ALA A 222 -13.70 9.24 29.62
C ALA A 222 -13.93 9.94 28.26
N ARG A 223 -13.73 11.24 28.19
CA ARG A 223 -13.90 12.04 26.95
C ARG A 223 -12.91 11.70 25.85
N SER A 224 -11.82 10.99 26.17
CA SER A 224 -10.85 10.56 25.16
C SER A 224 -11.40 9.51 24.20
N VAL A 225 -12.46 8.78 24.58
CA VAL A 225 -13.08 7.69 23.81
C VAL A 225 -14.49 8.10 23.37
N ARG A 226 -14.56 9.08 22.46
CA ARG A 226 -15.85 9.50 21.86
C ARG A 226 -16.07 8.73 20.54
N PRO A 227 -17.33 8.44 20.17
CA PRO A 227 -17.64 7.70 18.93
C PRO A 227 -17.03 8.33 17.67
N ASP A 228 -17.06 9.65 17.57
CA ASP A 228 -16.53 10.44 16.46
C ASP A 228 -15.01 10.69 16.54
N GLY A 229 -14.40 10.36 17.68
CA GLY A 229 -12.96 10.52 17.90
C GLY A 229 -12.11 9.47 17.19
N PRO A 230 -10.79 9.72 17.03
CA PRO A 230 -9.87 8.77 16.43
C PRO A 230 -9.80 7.50 17.29
N LEU A 231 -9.79 6.32 16.65
CA LEU A 231 -9.57 5.06 17.37
C LEU A 231 -8.15 4.99 17.92
N LEU A 232 -7.16 5.25 17.06
CA LEU A 232 -5.75 5.15 17.41
C LEU A 232 -5.16 6.52 17.76
N VAL A 233 -4.51 6.59 18.91
CA VAL A 233 -3.87 7.80 19.43
C VAL A 233 -2.41 7.57 19.79
N ASP A 234 -1.64 8.64 19.85
CA ASP A 234 -0.28 8.64 20.34
C ASP A 234 -0.21 8.68 21.89
N ARG A 235 0.99 8.89 22.44
CA ARG A 235 1.21 8.94 23.91
C ARG A 235 0.64 10.19 24.58
N GLN A 236 0.33 11.22 23.79
CA GLN A 236 -0.29 12.47 24.25
C GLN A 236 -1.82 12.44 24.12
N GLY A 237 -2.40 11.36 23.57
CA GLY A 237 -3.84 11.25 23.32
C GLY A 237 -4.27 11.88 22.00
N GLU A 238 -3.34 12.40 21.20
CA GLU A 238 -3.60 13.00 19.89
C GLU A 238 -3.74 11.93 18.79
N PRO A 239 -4.43 12.23 17.68
CA PRO A 239 -4.57 11.28 16.57
C PRO A 239 -3.22 10.76 16.09
N LEU A 240 -3.07 9.45 16.03
CA LEU A 240 -1.83 8.83 15.59
C LEU A 240 -1.52 9.21 14.13
N ARG A 241 -0.32 9.75 13.89
CA ARG A 241 0.13 10.17 12.56
C ARG A 241 0.89 9.04 11.85
N ARG A 242 1.04 9.16 10.52
CA ARG A 242 1.74 8.17 9.68
C ARG A 242 3.13 7.80 10.23
N GLY A 243 3.95 8.78 10.53
CA GLY A 243 5.30 8.56 11.07
C GLY A 243 5.26 7.87 12.43
N GLY A 244 4.34 8.28 13.31
CA GLY A 244 4.13 7.66 14.63
C GLY A 244 3.71 6.20 14.52
N LEU A 245 2.76 5.87 13.62
CA LEU A 245 2.34 4.49 13.39
C LEU A 245 3.49 3.62 12.83
N GLN A 246 4.25 4.14 11.89
CA GLN A 246 5.41 3.42 11.35
C GLN A 246 6.46 3.17 12.42
N TYR A 247 6.80 4.19 13.21
CA TYR A 247 7.75 4.07 14.31
C TYR A 247 7.27 3.08 15.38
N LEU A 248 5.97 3.10 15.73
CA LEU A 248 5.37 2.17 16.67
C LEU A 248 5.59 0.72 16.21
N VAL A 249 5.22 0.40 14.96
CA VAL A 249 5.35 -0.96 14.42
C VAL A 249 6.83 -1.38 14.35
N GLU A 250 7.73 -0.50 13.92
CA GLU A 250 9.18 -0.78 13.90
C GLU A 250 9.73 -1.00 15.32
N SER A 251 9.25 -0.25 16.29
CA SER A 251 9.59 -0.44 17.70
C SER A 251 9.12 -1.79 18.22
N CYS A 252 7.92 -2.23 17.83
CA CYS A 252 7.41 -3.56 18.16
C CYS A 252 8.30 -4.68 17.58
N TYR A 253 8.70 -4.57 16.31
CA TYR A 253 9.61 -5.52 15.68
C TYR A 253 10.96 -5.62 16.40
N ARG A 254 11.53 -4.49 16.78
CA ARG A 254 12.80 -4.45 17.52
C ARG A 254 12.67 -5.08 18.90
N ARG A 255 11.57 -4.81 19.62
CA ARG A 255 11.32 -5.38 20.96
C ARG A 255 11.13 -6.89 20.90
N ALA A 256 10.43 -7.37 19.89
CA ALA A 256 10.24 -8.80 19.69
C ALA A 256 11.47 -9.52 19.08
N GLY A 257 12.54 -8.78 18.74
CA GLY A 257 13.75 -9.38 18.17
C GLY A 257 13.56 -9.96 16.76
N ILE A 258 12.51 -9.58 16.03
CA ILE A 258 12.15 -10.18 14.73
C ILE A 258 12.54 -9.32 13.51
N GLY A 259 13.45 -8.35 13.70
CA GLY A 259 13.80 -7.41 12.64
C GLY A 259 14.31 -8.05 11.34
N ASP A 260 15.01 -9.15 11.43
CA ASP A 260 15.50 -9.99 10.32
C ASP A 260 14.40 -10.74 9.58
N ARG A 261 13.28 -11.00 10.25
CA ARG A 261 12.10 -11.69 9.69
C ARG A 261 11.16 -10.74 8.95
N VAL A 262 11.38 -9.42 9.05
CA VAL A 262 10.59 -8.40 8.34
C VAL A 262 11.20 -8.15 6.95
N PRO A 263 10.46 -8.39 5.85
CA PRO A 263 10.97 -8.14 4.50
C PRO A 263 11.30 -6.66 4.29
N ARG A 264 12.46 -6.38 3.67
CA ARG A 264 12.91 -5.00 3.40
C ARG A 264 11.82 -4.18 2.70
N GLY A 265 11.57 -2.99 3.23
CA GLY A 265 10.60 -2.05 2.70
C GLY A 265 9.13 -2.40 2.94
N ALA A 266 8.80 -3.54 3.56
CA ALA A 266 7.43 -3.97 3.77
C ALA A 266 6.80 -3.44 5.07
N ARG A 267 7.58 -3.19 6.12
CA ARG A 267 7.13 -2.62 7.40
C ARG A 267 5.70 -3.04 7.78
N LEU A 268 4.77 -2.08 7.90
CA LEU A 268 3.35 -2.34 8.20
C LEU A 268 2.65 -3.16 7.10
N HIS A 269 3.09 -3.05 5.84
CA HIS A 269 2.54 -3.90 4.78
C HIS A 269 2.86 -5.39 4.98
N ALA A 270 3.95 -5.74 5.69
CA ALA A 270 4.25 -7.13 6.01
C ALA A 270 3.14 -7.75 6.87
N LEU A 271 2.60 -7.03 7.86
CA LEU A 271 1.50 -7.50 8.70
C LEU A 271 0.26 -7.83 7.87
N ARG A 272 -0.12 -6.92 6.97
CA ARG A 272 -1.26 -7.15 6.06
C ARG A 272 -0.99 -8.28 5.06
N HIS A 273 0.23 -8.41 4.56
CA HIS A 273 0.60 -9.53 3.70
C HIS A 273 0.54 -10.85 4.46
N THR A 274 0.97 -10.87 5.73
CA THR A 274 0.84 -12.04 6.62
C THR A 274 -0.63 -12.44 6.80
N PHE A 275 -1.52 -11.49 7.08
CA PHE A 275 -2.96 -11.76 7.16
C PHE A 275 -3.49 -12.42 5.88
N ALA A 276 -3.17 -11.85 4.71
CA ALA A 276 -3.65 -12.37 3.43
C ALA A 276 -3.06 -13.74 3.09
N THR A 277 -1.78 -13.96 3.41
CA THR A 277 -1.10 -15.24 3.17
C THR A 277 -1.69 -16.33 4.05
N ARG A 278 -1.90 -16.05 5.34
CA ARG A 278 -2.53 -17.00 6.25
C ARG A 278 -3.97 -17.36 5.85
N LEU A 279 -4.77 -16.37 5.47
CA LEU A 279 -6.10 -16.66 4.90
C LEU A 279 -6.02 -17.63 3.71
N ALA A 280 -5.03 -17.43 2.82
CA ALA A 280 -4.84 -18.32 1.69
C ALA A 280 -4.36 -19.72 2.13
N GLU A 281 -3.48 -19.80 3.12
CA GLU A 281 -3.01 -21.07 3.73
C GLU A 281 -4.15 -21.84 4.39
N ASP A 282 -5.07 -21.11 5.05
CA ASP A 282 -6.27 -21.66 5.69
C ASP A 282 -7.41 -21.99 4.71
N GLY A 283 -7.21 -21.79 3.40
CA GLY A 283 -8.15 -22.23 2.36
C GLY A 283 -9.10 -21.14 1.85
N ALA A 284 -8.95 -19.89 2.27
CA ALA A 284 -9.78 -18.81 1.76
C ALA A 284 -9.55 -18.60 0.25
N SER A 285 -10.64 -18.42 -0.49
CA SER A 285 -10.59 -18.15 -1.93
C SER A 285 -10.05 -16.74 -2.23
N ALA A 286 -9.52 -16.54 -3.45
CA ALA A 286 -9.09 -15.22 -3.91
C ALA A 286 -10.20 -14.16 -3.82
N ALA A 287 -11.47 -14.57 -4.00
CA ALA A 287 -12.62 -13.67 -3.90
C ALA A 287 -12.88 -13.21 -2.45
N GLU A 288 -12.74 -14.12 -1.48
CA GLU A 288 -12.86 -13.78 -0.06
C GLU A 288 -11.73 -12.87 0.39
N ILE A 289 -10.48 -13.20 0.04
CA ILE A 289 -9.32 -12.36 0.32
C ILE A 289 -9.50 -10.98 -0.33
N MET A 290 -9.99 -10.91 -1.57
CA MET A 290 -10.27 -9.65 -2.26
C MET A 290 -11.28 -8.79 -1.51
N ARG A 291 -12.37 -9.38 -1.02
CA ARG A 291 -13.41 -8.67 -0.25
C ARG A 291 -12.87 -8.15 1.08
N LEU A 292 -12.20 -9.02 1.85
CA LEU A 292 -11.65 -8.65 3.16
C LEU A 292 -10.58 -7.55 3.04
N LEU A 293 -9.69 -7.65 2.07
CA LEU A 293 -8.63 -6.67 1.86
C LEU A 293 -9.09 -5.41 1.10
N GLY A 294 -10.23 -5.42 0.45
CA GLY A 294 -10.68 -4.34 -0.42
C GLY A 294 -9.71 -4.12 -1.60
N HIS A 295 -9.34 -5.21 -2.29
CA HIS A 295 -8.58 -5.14 -3.53
C HIS A 295 -9.49 -4.76 -4.70
N ALA A 296 -8.99 -3.90 -5.61
CA ALA A 296 -9.75 -3.46 -6.77
C ALA A 296 -9.85 -4.53 -7.88
N SER A 297 -8.98 -5.55 -7.84
CA SER A 297 -8.96 -6.64 -8.81
C SER A 297 -8.64 -7.98 -8.17
N LEU A 298 -9.21 -9.05 -8.73
CA LEU A 298 -8.97 -10.42 -8.30
C LEU A 298 -7.49 -10.81 -8.45
N ALA A 299 -6.82 -10.33 -9.51
CA ALA A 299 -5.41 -10.59 -9.76
C ALA A 299 -4.51 -10.22 -8.57
N SER A 300 -4.86 -9.13 -7.83
CA SER A 300 -4.11 -8.74 -6.64
C SER A 300 -4.23 -9.75 -5.48
N SER A 301 -5.29 -10.56 -5.46
CA SER A 301 -5.53 -11.57 -4.41
C SER A 301 -5.06 -12.94 -4.85
N GLN A 302 -5.06 -13.24 -6.15
CA GLN A 302 -4.51 -14.48 -6.70
C GLN A 302 -3.03 -14.66 -6.38
N THR A 303 -2.26 -13.58 -6.27
CA THR A 303 -0.84 -13.66 -5.89
C THR A 303 -0.59 -14.31 -4.52
N TYR A 304 -1.57 -14.32 -3.62
CA TYR A 304 -1.48 -15.02 -2.34
C TYR A 304 -1.77 -16.52 -2.49
N ILE A 305 -2.72 -16.88 -3.34
CA ILE A 305 -3.09 -18.27 -3.63
C ILE A 305 -1.95 -18.99 -4.37
N GLU A 306 -1.29 -18.33 -5.34
CA GLU A 306 -0.19 -18.90 -6.10
C GLU A 306 1.04 -19.24 -5.23
N VAL A 307 1.20 -18.59 -4.08
CA VAL A 307 2.29 -18.86 -3.14
C VAL A 307 2.04 -20.11 -2.30
N THR A 308 0.79 -20.57 -2.21
CA THR A 308 0.40 -21.74 -1.39
C THR A 308 0.35 -23.03 -2.21
N ALA A 309 1.52 -23.49 -2.72
CA ALA A 309 1.62 -24.74 -3.49
C ALA A 309 1.12 -25.99 -2.75
N GLY A 310 1.09 -25.97 -1.42
CA GLY A 310 0.51 -27.03 -0.59
C GLY A 310 -0.98 -27.25 -0.82
N GLN A 311 -1.74 -26.17 -1.07
CA GLN A 311 -3.19 -26.24 -1.30
C GLN A 311 -3.54 -26.88 -2.64
N GLN A 312 -2.72 -26.69 -3.68
CA GLN A 312 -2.96 -27.35 -4.97
C GLN A 312 -2.86 -28.88 -4.82
N ARG A 313 -1.89 -29.36 -4.05
CA ARG A 313 -1.77 -30.81 -3.74
C ARG A 313 -2.94 -31.29 -2.91
N ALA A 314 -3.37 -30.55 -1.90
CA ALA A 314 -4.53 -30.89 -1.08
C ALA A 314 -5.83 -30.91 -1.90
N ALA A 315 -6.03 -29.95 -2.78
CA ALA A 315 -7.19 -29.89 -3.69
C ALA A 315 -7.21 -31.09 -4.65
N VAL A 316 -6.05 -31.46 -5.22
CA VAL A 316 -5.92 -32.65 -6.08
C VAL A 316 -6.19 -33.92 -5.27
N ALA A 317 -5.65 -34.03 -4.06
CA ALA A 317 -5.90 -35.18 -3.16
C ALA A 317 -7.36 -35.27 -2.71
N ALA A 318 -8.03 -34.14 -2.50
CA ALA A 318 -9.45 -34.06 -2.13
C ALA A 318 -10.41 -34.38 -3.29
N ASN A 319 -9.92 -34.42 -4.54
CA ASN A 319 -10.75 -34.76 -5.69
C ASN A 319 -11.33 -36.18 -5.56
N ARG A 320 -12.67 -36.30 -5.71
CA ARG A 320 -13.38 -37.57 -5.53
C ARG A 320 -12.85 -38.66 -6.45
N THR A 321 -12.49 -38.33 -7.69
CA THR A 321 -11.94 -39.27 -8.68
C THR A 321 -10.56 -39.75 -8.24
N ASN A 322 -9.68 -38.89 -7.75
CA ASN A 322 -8.36 -39.29 -7.25
C ASN A 322 -8.46 -40.17 -6.01
N ARG A 323 -9.42 -39.91 -5.12
CA ARG A 323 -9.71 -40.81 -3.97
C ARG A 323 -10.24 -42.18 -4.40
N ALA A 324 -11.10 -42.19 -5.41
CA ALA A 324 -11.60 -43.47 -5.95
C ALA A 324 -10.47 -44.29 -6.59
N LEU A 325 -9.54 -43.63 -7.32
CA LEU A 325 -8.37 -44.29 -7.89
C LEU A 325 -7.43 -44.88 -6.83
N SER A 326 -7.26 -44.19 -5.68
CA SER A 326 -6.44 -44.70 -4.58
C SER A 326 -7.00 -45.98 -3.94
N GLY A 327 -8.30 -46.27 -4.11
CA GLY A 327 -8.95 -47.50 -3.71
C GLY A 327 -8.88 -48.63 -4.77
N LEU A 328 -8.38 -48.32 -5.98
CA LEU A 328 -8.24 -49.27 -7.09
C LEU A 328 -6.80 -49.79 -7.25
N ILE A 329 -6.01 -49.82 -6.19
CA ILE A 329 -4.65 -50.41 -6.25
C ILE A 329 -4.79 -51.88 -6.54
N LEU A 330 -4.44 -52.28 -7.77
CA LEU A 330 -4.33 -53.61 -8.30
C LEU A 330 -3.12 -54.34 -7.72
#